data_17f14f688f746625f8a04ab1ed9e84c0
#
_entry.id   17f14f688f746625f8a04ab1ed9e84c0
#
_cell.length_a   1.000
_cell.length_b   1.000
_cell.length_c   1.000
_cell.angle_alpha   90.00
_cell.angle_beta   90.00
_cell.angle_gamma   90.00
#
_symmetry.space_group_name_H-M   'P 1'
#
loop_
_entity.id
_entity.type
_entity.pdbx_description
1 polymer ?
#
loop_
_entity_poly.entity_id
_entity_poly.type
_entity_poly.pdbx_seq_one_letter_code
_entity_poly.pdbx_strand_id
1 'polypeptide(L)'
;MRVGSAMQVGDGDYSKGPTKTVRKPRPGPKSGSRAVGPGVGWCGGQNYIDITTPLPCYFLLSGISSPLHMTISQSLAKIIEIMANNTPHLSLCVTTTDFEKVAKDVLPEKSWVYASSSAATGLSMRSNLDDWSLINFRPRILRRVDRMDTRRSILGHTSQFPFFVSAMGTLGSSHPGAEPLLVRGATRKGMHTMISTASTKPLEEIMDAHREEQRLLNNRSPANLSFQLYVPEDRARARSLIQRVKNAGYQSLWVTVDTSTLGKRTADRYLQAQENLNADQGGDARDIHNENDFAPAFGGRQVPGSVDAGLTWEDLKWISQEWNGPLVLKGIQSVEDVKLAVQHGVQGILLSNHGGRQIHSAPSSLMTLLEIRKYYPEAFDKLQVFVDGGLRDGADVLKALCLGATAVGVGRPYYYALAAYGAEGVARCTDILAEEVEITMKMLGVTSLDQLRPEMINTSRLENEMWRPAFEKSKL
;
A
#
# COMPACT_ATOMS: atom_id res chain seq x y z
N MET A 1 47.44 -23.51 -41.51
CA MET A 1 47.85 -23.00 -42.82
C MET A 1 47.17 -21.68 -43.08
N ARG A 2 47.97 -20.63 -43.27
CA ARG A 2 47.78 -19.34 -43.99
C ARG A 2 46.55 -18.51 -43.59
N VAL A 3 46.75 -17.35 -42.92
CA VAL A 3 47.20 -16.00 -43.37
C VAL A 3 45.99 -15.28 -44.00
N GLY A 4 45.44 -14.23 -43.49
CA GLY A 4 46.01 -12.94 -43.09
C GLY A 4 45.49 -11.85 -44.04
N SER A 5 44.87 -10.81 -43.56
CA SER A 5 45.21 -9.44 -44.01
C SER A 5 44.45 -8.39 -43.19
N ALA A 6 45.25 -7.51 -42.66
CA ALA A 6 44.89 -6.25 -42.02
C ALA A 6 44.59 -5.20 -43.09
N MET A 7 43.76 -4.22 -42.79
CA MET A 7 43.74 -2.93 -43.47
C MET A 7 43.61 -1.79 -42.46
N GLN A 8 44.46 -0.83 -42.68
CA GLN A 8 44.82 0.33 -41.87
C GLN A 8 43.75 1.45 -41.91
N VAL A 9 43.58 2.07 -40.76
CA VAL A 9 43.66 3.48 -40.34
C VAL A 9 43.48 4.54 -41.45
N GLY A 10 42.55 5.45 -41.22
CA GLY A 10 42.49 6.77 -41.81
C GLY A 10 42.06 7.79 -40.73
N ASP A 11 43.08 8.56 -40.26
CA ASP A 11 42.93 9.75 -39.44
C ASP A 11 42.28 10.87 -40.26
N GLY A 12 41.25 11.51 -39.71
CA GLY A 12 40.59 12.68 -40.25
C GLY A 12 40.32 13.70 -39.18
N ASP A 13 41.25 14.63 -39.06
CA ASP A 13 41.15 15.84 -38.25
C ASP A 13 40.08 16.80 -38.79
N TYR A 14 39.13 17.24 -37.95
CA TYR A 14 38.26 18.40 -38.20
C TYR A 14 38.04 19.20 -36.91
N SER A 15 39.02 20.08 -36.65
CA SER A 15 38.81 21.26 -35.83
C SER A 15 38.08 22.32 -36.65
N LYS A 16 36.94 22.83 -36.21
CA LYS A 16 36.42 24.23 -36.23
C LYS A 16 34.91 24.25 -35.97
N GLY A 17 34.53 24.65 -34.77
CA GLY A 17 33.15 25.03 -34.45
C GLY A 17 32.92 26.52 -34.69
N PRO A 18 31.70 26.93 -35.00
CA PRO A 18 31.35 28.38 -35.08
C PRO A 18 30.87 28.89 -33.72
N THR A 19 31.43 30.03 -33.35
CA THR A 19 31.06 30.94 -32.27
C THR A 19 29.62 31.41 -32.36
N LYS A 20 28.81 31.24 -31.33
CA LYS A 20 27.50 31.89 -31.16
C LYS A 20 27.62 33.10 -30.25
N THR A 21 27.35 34.26 -30.83
CA THR A 21 27.18 35.54 -30.19
C THR A 21 25.95 35.58 -29.27
N VAL A 22 26.20 36.00 -28.03
CA VAL A 22 25.18 36.28 -27.01
C VAL A 22 24.54 37.65 -27.29
N ARG A 23 23.22 37.70 -27.49
CA ARG A 23 22.45 38.92 -27.49
C ARG A 23 21.78 39.14 -26.15
N LYS A 24 22.05 40.30 -25.52
CA LYS A 24 21.34 40.79 -24.32
C LYS A 24 19.91 41.22 -24.66
N PRO A 25 18.93 41.03 -23.77
CA PRO A 25 17.56 41.55 -23.96
C PRO A 25 17.46 43.02 -23.57
N ARG A 26 16.65 43.76 -24.33
CA ARG A 26 16.28 45.17 -24.10
C ARG A 26 15.17 45.27 -23.04
N PRO A 27 15.10 46.41 -22.30
CA PRO A 27 14.06 46.64 -21.31
C PRO A 27 12.75 47.15 -21.97
N GLY A 28 11.59 46.66 -21.47
CA GLY A 28 10.27 47.09 -21.88
C GLY A 28 9.77 48.32 -21.09
N PRO A 29 8.75 49.01 -21.57
CA PRO A 29 8.37 50.36 -21.10
C PRO A 29 7.41 50.35 -19.90
N LYS A 30 7.54 51.38 -19.08
CA LYS A 30 6.64 51.80 -18.00
C LYS A 30 5.42 52.48 -18.57
N SER A 31 4.22 52.20 -18.05
CA SER A 31 3.06 53.10 -18.00
C SER A 31 2.02 52.41 -17.09
N GLY A 32 1.37 52.98 -16.17
CA GLY A 32 0.78 54.29 -16.04
C GLY A 32 -0.54 54.08 -15.33
N SER A 33 -0.67 54.65 -14.13
CA SER A 33 -1.83 54.65 -13.26
C SER A 33 -3.10 55.20 -13.91
N ARG A 34 -4.26 54.57 -13.66
CA ARG A 34 -5.55 55.26 -13.58
C ARG A 34 -6.51 54.56 -12.64
N ALA A 35 -6.93 55.27 -11.63
CA ALA A 35 -8.02 54.97 -10.74
C ALA A 35 -9.37 55.34 -11.39
N VAL A 36 -10.39 54.54 -11.20
CA VAL A 36 -11.81 54.92 -11.10
C VAL A 36 -12.53 53.80 -10.32
N GLY A 37 -13.17 54.11 -9.20
CA GLY A 37 -14.16 53.29 -8.51
C GLY A 37 -15.58 53.63 -9.02
N PRO A 38 -16.69 53.37 -8.26
CA PRO A 38 -17.06 52.18 -7.53
C PRO A 38 -18.38 51.57 -8.03
N GLY A 39 -18.74 50.40 -7.60
CA GLY A 39 -20.16 50.01 -7.59
C GLY A 39 -20.48 48.55 -7.81
N VAL A 40 -21.29 48.09 -6.87
CA VAL A 40 -22.25 46.98 -6.88
C VAL A 40 -21.80 45.75 -6.12
N GLY A 41 -22.43 45.58 -4.96
CA GLY A 41 -22.26 44.51 -4.04
C GLY A 41 -22.90 43.20 -4.49
N TRP A 42 -22.30 42.08 -3.98
CA TRP A 42 -22.99 40.84 -3.82
C TRP A 42 -22.73 40.31 -2.41
N CYS A 43 -23.85 40.15 -1.66
CA CYS A 43 -23.86 39.47 -0.37
C CYS A 43 -23.63 37.97 -0.56
N GLY A 44 -22.56 37.43 0.02
CA GLY A 44 -22.35 36.01 0.16
C GLY A 44 -21.88 35.73 1.57
N GLY A 45 -22.80 35.27 2.43
CA GLY A 45 -22.51 34.98 3.83
C GLY A 45 -21.52 33.83 3.94
N GLN A 46 -20.38 34.10 4.50
CA GLN A 46 -19.47 33.10 5.04
C GLN A 46 -19.81 32.92 6.51
N ASN A 47 -20.41 31.78 6.84
CA ASN A 47 -20.51 31.31 8.21
C ASN A 47 -19.13 30.83 8.66
N TYR A 48 -18.42 31.66 9.35
CA TYR A 48 -17.29 31.26 10.19
C TYR A 48 -17.86 30.52 11.41
N ILE A 49 -17.61 29.23 11.50
CA ILE A 49 -17.81 28.49 12.74
C ILE A 49 -16.56 28.73 13.60
N ASP A 50 -16.75 29.49 14.64
CA ASP A 50 -15.77 29.73 15.69
C ASP A 50 -15.57 28.46 16.53
N ILE A 51 -14.43 27.78 16.36
CA ILE A 51 -14.07 26.55 17.10
C ILE A 51 -13.18 26.95 18.29
N THR A 52 -13.74 27.67 19.23
CA THR A 52 -13.09 27.98 20.53
C THR A 52 -13.93 27.53 21.73
N THR A 53 -14.58 26.38 21.67
CA THR A 53 -15.17 25.78 22.87
C THR A 53 -14.67 24.35 23.02
N PRO A 54 -13.95 24.04 24.11
CA PRO A 54 -13.60 22.66 24.44
C PRO A 54 -14.86 21.92 24.89
N LEU A 55 -15.20 20.83 24.19
CA LEU A 55 -16.24 19.90 24.65
C LEU A 55 -15.79 19.22 25.94
N PRO A 56 -16.63 19.16 26.97
CA PRO A 56 -16.29 18.46 28.21
C PRO A 56 -16.43 16.95 28.02
N CYS A 57 -15.29 16.24 28.01
CA CYS A 57 -15.27 14.79 28.21
C CYS A 57 -15.54 14.47 29.68
N TYR A 58 -16.80 14.36 30.09
CA TYR A 58 -17.17 13.67 31.30
C TYR A 58 -17.47 12.21 30.95
N PHE A 59 -16.49 11.35 31.17
CA PHE A 59 -16.76 9.92 31.44
C PHE A 59 -16.40 9.68 32.90
N LEU A 60 -17.42 9.41 33.68
CA LEU A 60 -17.34 8.92 35.06
C LEU A 60 -16.66 7.53 35.05
N LEU A 61 -15.41 7.48 35.46
CA LEU A 61 -14.77 6.26 35.93
C LEU A 61 -14.79 6.32 37.45
N SER A 62 -15.81 5.70 38.05
CA SER A 62 -15.84 5.39 39.46
C SER A 62 -15.05 4.11 39.73
N GLY A 63 -13.96 4.25 40.50
CA GLY A 63 -13.39 3.18 41.30
C GLY A 63 -12.44 2.22 40.60
N ILE A 64 -11.16 2.54 40.65
CA ILE A 64 -10.02 1.76 41.13
C ILE A 64 -8.78 2.63 40.84
N SER A 65 -8.29 3.29 41.88
CA SER A 65 -7.03 4.04 41.83
C SER A 65 -5.87 3.10 42.16
N SER A 66 -5.17 2.63 41.12
CA SER A 66 -3.81 2.09 41.30
C SER A 66 -2.78 3.06 40.68
N PRO A 67 -1.61 3.25 41.28
CA PRO A 67 -0.58 4.18 40.80
C PRO A 67 -0.08 3.87 39.36
N LEU A 68 -0.24 2.62 38.91
CA LEU A 68 0.15 2.19 37.54
C LEU A 68 -0.76 2.79 36.46
N HIS A 69 -2.06 2.96 36.70
CA HIS A 69 -2.99 3.54 35.73
C HIS A 69 -2.76 5.04 35.47
N MET A 70 -2.31 5.78 36.47
CA MET A 70 -1.97 7.21 36.30
C MET A 70 -0.73 7.42 35.44
N THR A 71 0.29 6.56 35.55
CA THR A 71 1.55 6.67 34.78
C THR A 71 1.34 6.37 33.30
N ILE A 72 0.49 5.39 32.94
CA ILE A 72 0.18 5.04 31.55
C ILE A 72 -0.62 6.16 30.88
N SER A 73 -1.63 6.71 31.56
CA SER A 73 -2.43 7.82 31.03
C SER A 73 -1.61 9.10 30.81
N GLN A 74 -0.70 9.43 31.75
CA GLN A 74 0.19 10.58 31.60
C GLN A 74 1.23 10.41 30.50
N SER A 75 1.77 9.19 30.30
CA SER A 75 2.68 8.89 29.22
C SER A 75 1.98 8.94 27.87
N LEU A 76 0.75 8.44 27.76
CA LEU A 76 -0.06 8.55 26.53
C LEU A 76 -0.41 10.00 26.20
N ALA A 77 -0.84 10.78 27.19
CA ALA A 77 -1.15 12.20 27.01
C ALA A 77 0.09 12.99 26.53
N LYS A 78 1.25 12.71 27.12
CA LYS A 78 2.52 13.35 26.74
C LYS A 78 2.98 12.95 25.34
N ILE A 79 2.75 11.69 24.91
CA ILE A 79 3.03 11.24 23.54
C ILE A 79 2.09 11.95 22.55
N ILE A 80 0.80 12.05 22.86
CA ILE A 80 -0.18 12.76 22.03
C ILE A 80 0.18 14.26 21.92
N GLU A 81 0.62 14.89 23.02
CA GLU A 81 1.03 16.28 23.03
C GLU A 81 2.33 16.54 22.24
N ILE A 82 3.32 15.63 22.33
CA ILE A 82 4.55 15.70 21.54
C ILE A 82 4.24 15.49 20.04
N MET A 83 3.35 14.56 19.71
CA MET A 83 2.91 14.34 18.32
C MET A 83 2.16 15.56 17.77
N ALA A 84 1.30 16.19 18.56
CA ALA A 84 0.53 17.37 18.14
C ALA A 84 1.41 18.61 17.89
N ASN A 85 2.47 18.81 18.66
CA ASN A 85 3.31 20.01 18.59
C ASN A 85 4.35 19.99 17.48
N ASN A 86 4.72 18.81 16.93
CA ASN A 86 5.75 18.67 15.89
C ASN A 86 5.20 18.17 14.54
N THR A 87 3.91 17.84 14.44
CA THR A 87 3.33 17.31 13.22
C THR A 87 2.91 18.48 12.31
N PRO A 88 3.44 18.59 11.07
CA PRO A 88 3.02 19.61 10.12
C PRO A 88 1.51 19.53 9.85
N HIS A 89 0.90 20.64 9.45
CA HIS A 89 -0.53 20.62 9.12
C HIS A 89 -0.82 19.63 7.98
N LEU A 90 -1.88 18.82 8.10
CA LEU A 90 -2.23 17.74 7.15
C LEU A 90 -2.34 18.21 5.69
N SER A 91 -2.75 19.46 5.45
CA SER A 91 -2.84 20.03 4.09
C SER A 91 -1.49 20.17 3.38
N LEU A 92 -0.37 20.08 4.10
CA LEU A 92 0.98 20.06 3.52
C LEU A 92 1.36 18.69 2.96
N CYS A 93 0.59 17.64 3.27
CA CYS A 93 0.73 16.36 2.60
C CYS A 93 0.01 16.42 1.25
N VAL A 94 0.77 16.58 0.17
CA VAL A 94 0.31 16.65 -1.22
C VAL A 94 0.66 15.43 -2.05
N THR A 95 1.56 14.58 -1.52
CA THR A 95 1.92 13.29 -2.08
C THR A 95 1.88 12.20 -0.99
N THR A 96 1.81 10.94 -1.39
CA THR A 96 1.86 9.82 -0.42
C THR A 96 3.20 9.74 0.32
N THR A 97 4.28 10.22 -0.28
CA THR A 97 5.62 10.23 0.32
C THR A 97 5.79 11.29 1.41
N ASP A 98 4.90 12.30 1.47
CA ASP A 98 4.95 13.29 2.54
C ASP A 98 4.58 12.68 3.88
N PHE A 99 3.66 11.70 3.89
CA PHE A 99 3.34 10.94 5.11
C PHE A 99 4.53 10.14 5.63
N GLU A 100 5.39 9.61 4.74
CA GLU A 100 6.60 8.88 5.13
C GLU A 100 7.58 9.78 5.88
N LYS A 101 7.76 11.02 5.42
CA LYS A 101 8.62 12.02 6.07
C LYS A 101 8.11 12.33 7.48
N VAL A 102 6.81 12.64 7.60
CA VAL A 102 6.21 12.95 8.90
C VAL A 102 6.24 11.73 9.83
N ALA A 103 5.90 10.55 9.32
CA ALA A 103 5.91 9.31 10.10
C ALA A 103 7.30 8.99 10.66
N LYS A 104 8.36 9.29 9.92
CA LYS A 104 9.75 9.11 10.38
C LYS A 104 10.05 9.94 11.62
N ASP A 105 9.49 11.15 11.70
CA ASP A 105 9.76 12.09 12.79
C ASP A 105 8.88 11.81 14.03
N VAL A 106 7.68 11.21 13.83
CA VAL A 106 6.74 10.98 14.96
C VAL A 106 6.75 9.55 15.49
N LEU A 107 7.19 8.57 14.69
CA LEU A 107 7.22 7.16 15.10
C LEU A 107 8.37 6.88 16.08
N PRO A 108 8.13 6.05 17.10
CA PRO A 108 9.22 5.42 17.83
C PRO A 108 10.14 4.66 16.88
N GLU A 109 11.45 4.64 17.17
CA GLU A 109 12.47 3.98 16.33
C GLU A 109 12.09 2.55 15.95
N LYS A 110 11.60 1.76 16.91
CA LYS A 110 11.16 0.37 16.69
C LYS A 110 10.02 0.27 15.66
N SER A 111 9.05 1.15 15.74
CA SER A 111 7.91 1.20 14.82
C SER A 111 8.34 1.67 13.42
N TRP A 112 9.24 2.66 13.36
CA TRP A 112 9.82 3.11 12.12
C TRP A 112 10.63 2.01 11.43
N VAL A 113 11.55 1.34 12.17
CA VAL A 113 12.35 0.23 11.66
C VAL A 113 11.46 -0.89 11.17
N TYR A 114 10.43 -1.28 11.92
CA TYR A 114 9.45 -2.28 11.49
C TYR A 114 8.78 -1.91 10.17
N ALA A 115 8.28 -0.67 10.01
CA ALA A 115 7.56 -0.23 8.83
C ALA A 115 8.46 -0.09 7.59
N SER A 116 9.65 0.50 7.79
CA SER A 116 10.59 0.83 6.70
C SER A 116 11.50 -0.34 6.32
N SER A 117 11.62 -1.39 7.14
CA SER A 117 12.54 -2.50 6.92
C SER A 117 12.14 -3.42 5.74
N SER A 118 13.12 -4.18 5.30
CA SER A 118 13.00 -5.14 4.20
C SER A 118 13.90 -6.37 4.45
N ALA A 119 13.80 -7.38 3.60
CA ALA A 119 14.69 -8.53 3.66
C ALA A 119 16.13 -8.15 3.30
N ALA A 120 17.07 -8.58 4.12
CA ALA A 120 18.52 -8.40 3.98
C ALA A 120 18.92 -6.97 3.60
N THR A 121 19.46 -6.71 2.41
CA THR A 121 19.91 -5.38 1.94
C THR A 121 18.83 -4.58 1.21
N GLY A 122 17.60 -5.08 1.13
CA GLY A 122 16.46 -4.38 0.54
C GLY A 122 16.38 -4.41 -0.98
N LEU A 123 17.04 -5.36 -1.64
CA LEU A 123 17.04 -5.42 -3.11
C LEU A 123 15.62 -5.54 -3.68
N SER A 124 14.82 -6.52 -3.22
CA SER A 124 13.43 -6.67 -3.69
C SER A 124 12.54 -5.46 -3.39
N MET A 125 12.81 -4.75 -2.27
CA MET A 125 12.07 -3.52 -1.97
C MET A 125 12.43 -2.39 -2.94
N ARG A 126 13.71 -2.25 -3.29
CA ARG A 126 14.14 -1.27 -4.31
C ARG A 126 13.55 -1.61 -5.67
N SER A 127 13.62 -2.87 -6.12
CA SER A 127 13.00 -3.28 -7.38
C SER A 127 11.50 -2.99 -7.40
N ASN A 128 10.78 -3.20 -6.29
CA ASN A 128 9.38 -2.82 -6.18
C ASN A 128 9.13 -1.32 -6.41
N LEU A 129 10.07 -0.44 -6.01
CA LEU A 129 9.94 1.00 -6.20
C LEU A 129 10.39 1.43 -7.60
N ASP A 130 11.50 0.91 -8.07
CA ASP A 130 12.19 1.38 -9.27
C ASP A 130 11.49 0.91 -10.54
N ASP A 131 10.95 -0.32 -10.58
CA ASP A 131 10.36 -0.91 -11.78
C ASP A 131 9.16 -0.12 -12.31
N TRP A 132 8.36 0.50 -11.45
CA TRP A 132 7.27 1.39 -11.88
C TRP A 132 7.77 2.55 -12.74
N SER A 133 8.98 3.06 -12.48
CA SER A 133 9.61 4.14 -13.25
C SER A 133 10.06 3.72 -14.65
N LEU A 134 10.19 2.41 -14.90
CA LEU A 134 10.59 1.86 -16.20
C LEU A 134 9.43 1.81 -17.20
N ILE A 135 8.19 1.99 -16.75
CA ILE A 135 7.00 2.01 -17.59
C ILE A 135 6.58 3.46 -17.86
N ASN A 136 6.43 3.80 -19.14
CA ASN A 136 5.98 5.11 -19.57
C ASN A 136 4.58 5.03 -20.20
N PHE A 137 3.74 6.02 -19.97
CA PHE A 137 2.46 6.15 -20.65
C PHE A 137 2.62 6.59 -22.11
N ARG A 138 1.61 6.26 -22.91
CA ARG A 138 1.40 6.71 -24.29
C ARG A 138 0.08 7.48 -24.39
N PRO A 139 0.06 8.77 -23.99
CA PRO A 139 -1.17 9.54 -23.86
C PRO A 139 -1.86 9.75 -25.21
N ARG A 140 -3.20 9.89 -25.17
CA ARG A 140 -4.05 10.20 -26.32
C ARG A 140 -4.75 11.53 -26.07
N ILE A 141 -4.53 12.50 -26.95
CA ILE A 141 -5.05 13.86 -26.84
C ILE A 141 -6.38 14.06 -27.58
N LEU A 142 -7.05 15.18 -27.33
CA LEU A 142 -8.32 15.59 -27.96
C LEU A 142 -9.45 14.57 -27.74
N ARG A 143 -9.48 13.95 -26.55
CA ARG A 143 -10.55 13.07 -26.08
C ARG A 143 -11.46 13.83 -25.12
N ARG A 144 -12.75 13.52 -25.19
CA ARG A 144 -13.70 14.08 -24.21
C ARG A 144 -13.54 13.36 -22.88
N VAL A 145 -13.13 14.08 -21.82
CA VAL A 145 -12.82 13.54 -20.48
C VAL A 145 -13.46 14.38 -19.35
N ASP A 146 -14.65 14.91 -19.61
CA ASP A 146 -15.43 15.74 -18.68
C ASP A 146 -16.17 14.93 -17.61
N ARG A 147 -16.30 13.62 -17.78
CA ARG A 147 -16.92 12.70 -16.81
C ARG A 147 -16.01 11.52 -16.56
N MET A 148 -15.82 11.18 -15.28
CA MET A 148 -14.91 10.12 -14.87
C MET A 148 -15.63 9.08 -14.02
N ASP A 149 -15.29 7.81 -14.21
CA ASP A 149 -15.70 6.71 -13.33
C ASP A 149 -14.47 5.89 -12.92
N THR A 150 -14.13 5.97 -11.62
CA THR A 150 -13.00 5.26 -11.03
C THR A 150 -13.42 4.05 -10.21
N ARG A 151 -14.73 3.73 -10.17
CA ARG A 151 -15.25 2.59 -9.41
C ARG A 151 -14.77 1.28 -9.98
N ARG A 152 -14.50 0.33 -9.09
CA ARG A 152 -14.06 -1.02 -9.45
C ARG A 152 -14.79 -2.10 -8.64
N SER A 153 -15.14 -3.21 -9.27
CA SER A 153 -15.61 -4.39 -8.57
C SER A 153 -14.42 -5.21 -8.07
N ILE A 154 -14.38 -5.45 -6.76
CA ILE A 154 -13.39 -6.31 -6.09
C ILE A 154 -14.16 -7.46 -5.46
N LEU A 155 -13.98 -8.67 -5.99
CA LEU A 155 -14.63 -9.90 -5.53
C LEU A 155 -16.17 -9.77 -5.36
N GLY A 156 -16.81 -9.10 -6.34
CA GLY A 156 -18.26 -8.89 -6.35
C GLY A 156 -18.74 -7.64 -5.59
N HIS A 157 -17.86 -6.96 -4.86
CA HIS A 157 -18.20 -5.74 -4.12
C HIS A 157 -17.66 -4.50 -4.83
N THR A 158 -18.46 -3.44 -4.91
CA THR A 158 -18.03 -2.16 -5.47
C THR A 158 -17.05 -1.48 -4.53
N SER A 159 -15.92 -1.03 -5.04
CA SER A 159 -15.00 -0.07 -4.39
C SER A 159 -15.07 1.26 -5.13
N GLN A 160 -14.96 2.37 -4.41
CA GLN A 160 -14.96 3.71 -5.02
C GLN A 160 -13.74 3.91 -5.92
N PHE A 161 -12.66 3.18 -5.66
CA PHE A 161 -11.37 3.31 -6.34
C PHE A 161 -10.80 1.95 -6.77
N PRO A 162 -9.90 1.91 -7.77
CA PRO A 162 -9.21 0.69 -8.19
C PRO A 162 -7.99 0.36 -7.31
N PHE A 163 -7.99 0.84 -6.08
CA PHE A 163 -6.96 0.53 -5.10
C PHE A 163 -7.59 0.28 -3.73
N PHE A 164 -6.86 -0.44 -2.87
CA PHE A 164 -7.32 -0.83 -1.54
C PHE A 164 -6.16 -0.81 -0.55
N VAL A 165 -6.48 -0.80 0.75
CA VAL A 165 -5.47 -0.93 1.80
C VAL A 165 -5.00 -2.37 1.89
N SER A 166 -3.71 -2.62 1.62
CA SER A 166 -3.08 -3.93 1.85
C SER A 166 -2.99 -4.27 3.34
N ALA A 167 -3.02 -5.58 3.64
CA ALA A 167 -2.87 -6.05 5.01
C ALA A 167 -1.55 -5.59 5.63
N MET A 168 -1.65 -5.00 6.79
CA MET A 168 -0.52 -4.56 7.62
C MET A 168 -0.73 -5.03 9.04
N GLY A 169 0.30 -5.63 9.63
CA GLY A 169 0.24 -6.07 11.03
C GLY A 169 0.70 -4.99 12.00
N THR A 170 0.35 -5.19 13.28
CA THR A 170 0.88 -4.43 14.43
C THR A 170 0.68 -2.91 14.32
N LEU A 171 -0.48 -2.46 13.83
CA LEU A 171 -0.75 -1.02 13.66
C LEU A 171 -0.82 -0.27 14.99
N GLY A 172 -1.06 -0.96 16.11
CA GLY A 172 -0.97 -0.38 17.45
C GLY A 172 0.42 0.15 17.80
N SER A 173 1.46 -0.34 17.14
CA SER A 173 2.81 0.21 17.27
C SER A 173 2.99 1.55 16.52
N SER A 174 2.16 1.83 15.53
CA SER A 174 2.20 3.08 14.75
C SER A 174 1.31 4.17 15.33
N HIS A 175 0.14 3.79 15.84
CA HIS A 175 -0.85 4.72 16.40
C HIS A 175 -1.72 4.01 17.45
N PRO A 176 -2.02 4.63 18.61
CA PRO A 176 -2.84 4.00 19.65
C PRO A 176 -4.23 3.55 19.18
N GLY A 177 -4.82 4.26 18.23
CA GLY A 177 -6.11 3.91 17.63
C GLY A 177 -6.04 2.80 16.57
N ALA A 178 -4.86 2.33 16.22
CA ALA A 178 -4.57 1.12 15.42
C ALA A 178 -5.51 0.90 14.20
N GLU A 179 -5.90 -0.35 13.94
CA GLU A 179 -6.74 -0.77 12.85
C GLU A 179 -8.13 -0.11 12.84
N PRO A 180 -8.82 0.14 13.98
CA PRO A 180 -10.07 0.89 13.98
C PRO A 180 -10.00 2.26 13.31
N LEU A 181 -8.94 3.05 13.52
CA LEU A 181 -8.78 4.34 12.85
C LEU A 181 -8.45 4.19 11.36
N LEU A 182 -7.64 3.20 10.99
CA LEU A 182 -7.40 2.86 9.58
C LEU A 182 -8.72 2.61 8.86
N VAL A 183 -9.56 1.74 9.44
CA VAL A 183 -10.83 1.33 8.86
C VAL A 183 -11.82 2.49 8.79
N ARG A 184 -11.91 3.34 9.83
CA ARG A 184 -12.77 4.54 9.78
C ARG A 184 -12.39 5.47 8.63
N GLY A 185 -11.09 5.82 8.48
CA GLY A 185 -10.62 6.67 7.38
C GLY A 185 -10.90 6.08 6.00
N ALA A 186 -10.64 4.79 5.81
CA ALA A 186 -10.90 4.08 4.56
C ALA A 186 -12.41 3.98 4.26
N THR A 187 -13.25 3.69 5.26
CA THR A 187 -14.71 3.60 5.11
C THR A 187 -15.32 4.93 4.70
N ARG A 188 -14.87 6.06 5.25
CA ARG A 188 -15.30 7.40 4.83
C ARG A 188 -15.11 7.66 3.34
N LYS A 189 -14.08 7.07 2.76
CA LYS A 189 -13.74 7.20 1.35
C LYS A 189 -14.32 6.11 0.43
N GLY A 190 -15.05 5.16 0.98
CA GLY A 190 -15.63 4.08 0.18
C GLY A 190 -14.61 3.06 -0.31
N MET A 191 -13.50 2.91 0.41
CA MET A 191 -12.36 2.11 -0.01
C MET A 191 -12.37 0.74 0.65
N HIS A 192 -12.05 -0.29 -0.13
CA HIS A 192 -11.83 -1.65 0.36
C HIS A 192 -10.58 -1.72 1.24
N THR A 193 -10.65 -2.49 2.35
CA THR A 193 -9.53 -2.61 3.30
C THR A 193 -9.29 -4.07 3.67
N MET A 194 -8.03 -4.51 3.59
CA MET A 194 -7.62 -5.84 4.00
C MET A 194 -7.02 -5.78 5.40
N ILE A 195 -7.61 -6.54 6.34
CA ILE A 195 -7.17 -6.64 7.74
C ILE A 195 -6.24 -7.84 7.88
N SER A 196 -5.18 -7.67 8.66
CA SER A 196 -4.16 -8.70 8.86
C SER A 196 -4.52 -9.66 10.00
N THR A 197 -4.12 -10.92 9.89
CA THR A 197 -4.06 -11.84 11.05
C THR A 197 -3.20 -11.27 12.18
N ALA A 198 -2.18 -10.47 11.84
CA ALA A 198 -1.28 -9.82 12.79
C ALA A 198 -1.79 -8.43 13.24
N SER A 199 -3.09 -8.15 13.14
CA SER A 199 -3.67 -6.91 13.68
C SER A 199 -3.48 -6.82 15.18
N THR A 200 -3.36 -5.60 15.70
CA THR A 200 -3.21 -5.36 17.15
C THR A 200 -4.54 -5.55 17.86
N LYS A 201 -5.62 -5.06 17.24
CA LYS A 201 -6.96 -5.12 17.80
C LYS A 201 -7.72 -6.39 17.38
N PRO A 202 -8.67 -6.88 18.20
CA PRO A 202 -9.53 -7.98 17.82
C PRO A 202 -10.28 -7.71 16.52
N LEU A 203 -10.45 -8.75 15.69
CA LEU A 203 -11.09 -8.63 14.38
C LEU A 203 -12.55 -8.16 14.46
N GLU A 204 -13.23 -8.45 15.57
CA GLU A 204 -14.60 -8.03 15.86
C GLU A 204 -14.66 -6.52 16.15
N GLU A 205 -13.73 -5.98 16.97
CA GLU A 205 -13.62 -4.54 17.27
C GLU A 205 -13.35 -3.72 16.00
N ILE A 206 -12.48 -4.24 15.11
CA ILE A 206 -12.18 -3.62 13.82
C ILE A 206 -13.45 -3.56 12.94
N MET A 207 -14.21 -4.66 12.89
CA MET A 207 -15.46 -4.71 12.13
C MET A 207 -16.51 -3.78 12.72
N ASP A 208 -16.59 -3.67 14.04
CA ASP A 208 -17.54 -2.77 14.71
C ASP A 208 -17.22 -1.30 14.43
N ALA A 209 -15.91 -0.93 14.35
CA ALA A 209 -15.49 0.40 13.92
C ALA A 209 -15.92 0.70 12.47
N HIS A 210 -15.86 -0.30 11.56
CA HIS A 210 -16.38 -0.20 10.21
C HIS A 210 -17.90 0.02 10.20
N ARG A 211 -18.66 -0.79 10.94
CA ARG A 211 -20.11 -0.70 11.00
C ARG A 211 -20.60 0.62 11.61
N GLU A 212 -19.87 1.11 12.61
CA GLU A 212 -20.18 2.41 13.22
C GLU A 212 -19.96 3.55 12.23
N GLU A 213 -18.84 3.55 11.52
CA GLU A 213 -18.57 4.56 10.50
C GLU A 213 -19.59 4.47 9.33
N GLN A 214 -20.00 3.27 8.92
CA GLN A 214 -21.08 3.07 7.94
C GLN A 214 -22.39 3.70 8.42
N ARG A 215 -22.76 3.52 9.69
CA ARG A 215 -23.97 4.15 10.26
C ARG A 215 -23.90 5.68 10.22
N LEU A 216 -22.73 6.27 10.55
CA LEU A 216 -22.50 7.72 10.46
C LEU A 216 -22.66 8.24 9.02
N LEU A 217 -22.33 7.42 8.04
CA LEU A 217 -22.47 7.72 6.62
C LEU A 217 -23.85 7.29 6.04
N ASN A 218 -24.82 6.93 6.89
CA ASN A 218 -26.14 6.42 6.49
C ASN A 218 -26.04 5.23 5.53
N ASN A 219 -25.06 4.35 5.72
CA ASN A 219 -24.75 3.18 4.89
C ASN A 219 -24.55 3.49 3.39
N ARG A 220 -24.06 4.67 3.06
CA ARG A 220 -23.80 5.10 1.67
C ARG A 220 -22.41 4.76 1.18
N SER A 221 -21.50 4.38 2.07
CA SER A 221 -20.13 4.01 1.68
C SER A 221 -20.13 2.61 1.06
N PRO A 222 -19.51 2.40 -0.11
CA PRO A 222 -19.32 1.08 -0.70
C PRO A 222 -18.15 0.31 -0.08
N ALA A 223 -17.46 0.87 0.93
CA ALA A 223 -16.33 0.23 1.59
C ALA A 223 -16.71 -1.11 2.19
N ASN A 224 -15.79 -2.08 2.12
CA ASN A 224 -15.94 -3.37 2.79
C ASN A 224 -14.57 -3.87 3.30
N LEU A 225 -14.61 -4.91 4.14
CA LEU A 225 -13.41 -5.48 4.76
C LEU A 225 -13.16 -6.90 4.25
N SER A 226 -11.90 -7.18 3.95
CA SER A 226 -11.34 -8.52 3.73
C SER A 226 -10.41 -8.89 4.86
N PHE A 227 -10.16 -10.19 5.02
CA PHE A 227 -9.24 -10.69 6.02
C PHE A 227 -8.05 -11.43 5.38
N GLN A 228 -6.83 -11.03 5.73
CA GLN A 228 -5.62 -11.76 5.36
C GLN A 228 -5.32 -12.81 6.43
N LEU A 229 -5.17 -14.07 6.01
CA LEU A 229 -4.92 -15.22 6.86
C LEU A 229 -3.49 -15.71 6.70
N TYR A 230 -2.77 -15.80 7.82
CA TYR A 230 -1.71 -16.79 7.97
C TYR A 230 -2.33 -18.06 8.53
N VAL A 231 -2.11 -19.19 7.88
CA VAL A 231 -2.64 -20.48 8.33
C VAL A 231 -1.72 -21.01 9.44
N PRO A 232 -2.19 -21.16 10.68
CA PRO A 232 -1.38 -21.75 11.75
C PRO A 232 -1.22 -23.27 11.56
N GLU A 233 -0.19 -23.87 12.15
CA GLU A 233 0.06 -25.31 12.13
C GLU A 233 -1.10 -26.10 12.73
N ASP A 234 -1.69 -25.59 13.81
CA ASP A 234 -2.89 -26.15 14.41
C ASP A 234 -4.12 -25.89 13.53
N ARG A 235 -4.61 -26.94 12.90
CA ARG A 235 -5.78 -26.90 12.03
C ARG A 235 -7.08 -26.54 12.78
N ALA A 236 -7.23 -26.93 14.04
CA ALA A 236 -8.41 -26.56 14.83
C ALA A 236 -8.42 -25.05 15.10
N ARG A 237 -7.26 -24.49 15.43
CA ARG A 237 -7.08 -23.05 15.58
C ARG A 237 -7.34 -22.31 14.26
N ALA A 238 -6.84 -22.82 13.13
CA ALA A 238 -7.10 -22.25 11.81
C ALA A 238 -8.59 -22.20 11.49
N ARG A 239 -9.33 -23.31 11.70
CA ARG A 239 -10.78 -23.39 11.48
C ARG A 239 -11.54 -22.42 12.38
N SER A 240 -11.19 -22.37 13.67
CA SER A 240 -11.78 -21.43 14.62
C SER A 240 -11.62 -19.98 14.16
N LEU A 241 -10.42 -19.59 13.69
CA LEU A 241 -10.17 -18.25 13.17
C LEU A 241 -11.00 -17.95 11.91
N ILE A 242 -11.06 -18.88 10.95
CA ILE A 242 -11.88 -18.72 9.73
C ILE A 242 -13.35 -18.51 10.10
N GLN A 243 -13.88 -19.28 11.05
CA GLN A 243 -15.28 -19.13 11.50
C GLN A 243 -15.51 -17.77 12.20
N ARG A 244 -14.57 -17.33 13.03
CA ARG A 244 -14.66 -15.99 13.66
C ARG A 244 -14.68 -14.87 12.60
N VAL A 245 -13.77 -14.94 11.59
CA VAL A 245 -13.71 -13.99 10.47
C VAL A 245 -15.05 -13.95 9.72
N LYS A 246 -15.60 -15.13 9.42
CA LYS A 246 -16.90 -15.27 8.75
C LYS A 246 -18.04 -14.68 9.57
N ASN A 247 -18.12 -15.03 10.86
CA ASN A 247 -19.17 -14.55 11.77
C ASN A 247 -19.08 -13.04 12.01
N ALA A 248 -17.87 -12.48 12.02
CA ALA A 248 -17.68 -11.05 12.12
C ALA A 248 -18.14 -10.29 10.85
N GLY A 249 -18.29 -10.97 9.70
CA GLY A 249 -18.85 -10.38 8.48
C GLY A 249 -17.83 -9.87 7.46
N TYR A 250 -16.60 -10.35 7.52
CA TYR A 250 -15.60 -10.08 6.47
C TYR A 250 -16.04 -10.72 5.15
N GLN A 251 -15.77 -10.04 4.03
CA GLN A 251 -16.36 -10.37 2.73
C GLN A 251 -15.51 -11.33 1.88
N SER A 252 -14.21 -11.41 2.13
CA SER A 252 -13.29 -12.31 1.44
C SER A 252 -12.11 -12.71 2.31
N LEU A 253 -11.56 -13.91 2.04
CA LEU A 253 -10.41 -14.47 2.75
C LEU A 253 -9.19 -14.47 1.82
N TRP A 254 -8.08 -13.90 2.29
CA TRP A 254 -6.83 -13.77 1.54
C TRP A 254 -5.73 -14.57 2.23
N VAL A 255 -5.48 -15.78 1.74
CA VAL A 255 -4.48 -16.69 2.32
C VAL A 255 -3.09 -16.29 1.87
N THR A 256 -2.21 -16.01 2.83
CA THR A 256 -0.82 -15.66 2.55
C THR A 256 0.00 -16.93 2.34
N VAL A 257 0.63 -17.04 1.16
CA VAL A 257 1.39 -18.21 0.73
C VAL A 257 2.89 -17.94 0.52
N ASP A 258 3.33 -16.69 0.65
CA ASP A 258 4.74 -16.28 0.53
C ASP A 258 5.51 -16.32 1.86
N THR A 259 4.89 -16.83 2.94
CA THR A 259 5.45 -16.82 4.29
C THR A 259 5.39 -18.21 4.90
N SER A 260 6.18 -19.15 4.39
CA SER A 260 6.46 -20.42 5.08
C SER A 260 7.35 -20.21 6.31
N THR A 261 8.15 -19.17 6.29
CA THR A 261 8.96 -18.66 7.39
C THR A 261 9.14 -17.15 7.26
N LEU A 262 9.45 -16.48 8.36
CA LEU A 262 9.68 -15.04 8.35
C LEU A 262 11.01 -14.70 7.66
N GLY A 263 10.96 -13.84 6.65
CA GLY A 263 12.16 -13.34 5.96
C GLY A 263 13.13 -12.64 6.91
N LYS A 264 14.43 -12.72 6.61
CA LYS A 264 15.48 -12.09 7.43
C LYS A 264 15.44 -10.57 7.27
N ARG A 265 14.72 -9.88 8.14
CA ARG A 265 14.69 -8.41 8.21
C ARG A 265 15.87 -7.93 9.02
N THR A 266 16.93 -7.51 8.35
CA THR A 266 18.22 -7.24 8.98
C THR A 266 18.16 -6.06 9.94
N ALA A 267 17.46 -4.99 9.59
CA ALA A 267 17.31 -3.81 10.46
C ALA A 267 16.55 -4.16 11.76
N ASP A 268 15.43 -4.90 11.66
CA ASP A 268 14.68 -5.36 12.84
C ASP A 268 15.56 -6.22 13.78
N ARG A 269 16.39 -7.09 13.19
CA ARG A 269 17.29 -7.96 13.96
C ARG A 269 18.44 -7.20 14.62
N TYR A 270 18.97 -6.16 13.97
CA TYR A 270 19.97 -5.30 14.60
C TYR A 270 19.39 -4.55 15.79
N LEU A 271 18.21 -3.95 15.61
CA LEU A 271 17.55 -3.24 16.70
C LEU A 271 17.29 -4.19 17.88
N GLN A 272 16.78 -5.39 17.63
CA GLN A 272 16.54 -6.40 18.66
C GLN A 272 17.84 -6.84 19.36
N ALA A 273 18.94 -7.00 18.62
CA ALA A 273 20.24 -7.33 19.22
C ALA A 273 20.73 -6.21 20.14
N GLN A 274 20.54 -4.95 19.76
CA GLN A 274 20.87 -3.79 20.60
C GLN A 274 19.99 -3.73 21.85
N GLU A 275 18.66 -3.96 21.71
CA GLU A 275 17.73 -4.03 22.85
C GLU A 275 18.13 -5.13 23.85
N ASN A 276 18.49 -6.33 23.35
CA ASN A 276 18.95 -7.43 24.22
C ASN A 276 20.24 -7.06 24.97
N LEU A 277 21.23 -6.44 24.31
CA LEU A 277 22.46 -5.99 24.97
C LEU A 277 22.16 -4.93 26.04
N ASN A 278 21.21 -4.04 25.80
CA ASN A 278 20.81 -3.03 26.78
C ASN A 278 20.03 -3.65 27.95
N ALA A 279 19.20 -4.66 27.70
CA ALA A 279 18.46 -5.39 28.73
C ALA A 279 19.39 -6.17 29.66
N ASP A 280 20.44 -6.80 29.13
CA ASP A 280 21.48 -7.47 29.91
C ASP A 280 22.26 -6.48 30.83
N GLN A 281 22.21 -5.18 30.53
CA GLN A 281 22.78 -4.10 31.32
C GLN A 281 21.76 -3.43 32.27
N GLY A 282 20.54 -4.01 32.45
CA GLY A 282 19.52 -3.50 33.35
C GLY A 282 18.49 -2.55 32.71
N GLY A 283 18.43 -2.53 31.39
CA GLY A 283 17.41 -1.76 30.64
C GLY A 283 16.04 -2.47 30.63
N ASP A 284 14.98 -1.68 30.74
CA ASP A 284 13.60 -2.15 30.75
C ASP A 284 13.14 -2.53 29.33
N ALA A 285 13.00 -3.82 29.06
CA ALA A 285 12.44 -4.33 27.80
C ALA A 285 10.91 -4.12 27.81
N ARG A 286 10.42 -3.05 27.20
CA ARG A 286 8.98 -2.79 27.06
C ARG A 286 8.39 -3.69 25.99
N ASP A 287 7.70 -4.74 26.42
CA ASP A 287 6.85 -5.54 25.55
C ASP A 287 5.64 -4.72 25.08
N ILE A 288 5.48 -4.60 23.76
CA ILE A 288 4.23 -4.11 23.19
C ILE A 288 3.24 -5.28 23.28
N HIS A 289 2.28 -5.18 24.18
CA HIS A 289 1.21 -6.18 24.29
C HIS A 289 0.40 -6.22 22.99
N ASN A 290 0.34 -7.39 22.38
CA ASN A 290 -0.57 -7.67 21.29
C ASN A 290 -1.83 -8.32 21.88
N GLU A 291 -2.97 -7.63 21.77
CA GLU A 291 -4.27 -8.12 22.25
C GLU A 291 -4.85 -9.22 21.35
N ASN A 292 -4.16 -9.54 20.25
CA ASN A 292 -4.59 -10.53 19.28
C ASN A 292 -3.78 -11.83 19.43
N ASP A 293 -4.42 -12.89 19.93
CA ASP A 293 -3.83 -14.23 20.15
C ASP A 293 -3.36 -14.91 18.86
N PHE A 294 -3.68 -14.39 17.70
CA PHE A 294 -3.35 -14.99 16.40
C PHE A 294 -2.17 -14.32 15.69
N ALA A 295 -1.54 -13.30 16.27
CA ALA A 295 -0.44 -12.61 15.63
C ALA A 295 0.76 -13.53 15.35
N PRO A 296 1.20 -13.69 14.08
CA PRO A 296 2.22 -14.69 13.71
C PRO A 296 3.65 -14.22 13.96
N ALA A 297 3.87 -12.93 14.15
CA ALA A 297 5.20 -12.37 14.33
C ALA A 297 5.16 -11.05 15.10
N PHE A 298 6.08 -10.89 16.02
CA PHE A 298 6.29 -9.65 16.76
C PHE A 298 7.79 -9.40 16.92
N GLY A 299 8.22 -8.13 16.76
CA GLY A 299 9.62 -7.76 16.96
C GLY A 299 10.62 -8.51 16.06
N GLY A 300 10.22 -8.88 14.82
CA GLY A 300 11.09 -9.59 13.88
C GLY A 300 11.26 -11.09 14.18
N ARG A 301 10.53 -11.66 15.13
CA ARG A 301 10.49 -13.11 15.43
C ARG A 301 9.14 -13.69 15.07
N GLN A 302 9.15 -14.85 14.43
CA GLN A 302 7.95 -15.64 14.19
C GLN A 302 7.56 -16.35 15.48
N VAL A 303 6.27 -16.27 15.85
CA VAL A 303 5.72 -17.06 16.94
C VAL A 303 5.67 -18.53 16.48
N PRO A 304 6.25 -19.49 17.20
CA PRO A 304 6.21 -20.90 16.83
C PRO A 304 4.78 -21.38 16.58
N GLY A 305 4.56 -22.14 15.50
CA GLY A 305 3.25 -22.68 15.13
C GLY A 305 2.24 -21.67 14.58
N SER A 306 2.59 -20.39 14.50
CA SER A 306 1.69 -19.33 13.99
C SER A 306 1.52 -19.32 12.48
N VAL A 307 2.46 -19.92 11.74
CA VAL A 307 2.42 -20.11 10.29
C VAL A 307 2.85 -21.52 9.96
N ASP A 308 2.04 -22.22 9.20
CA ASP A 308 2.32 -23.59 8.77
C ASP A 308 3.28 -23.60 7.58
N ALA A 309 4.52 -24.05 7.83
CA ALA A 309 5.52 -24.27 6.79
C ALA A 309 5.21 -25.46 5.89
N GLY A 310 4.33 -26.36 6.32
CA GLY A 310 3.86 -27.54 5.57
C GLY A 310 2.61 -27.27 4.73
N LEU A 311 2.10 -26.05 4.64
CA LEU A 311 0.92 -25.71 3.84
C LEU A 311 1.18 -25.99 2.35
N THR A 312 0.24 -26.70 1.70
CA THR A 312 0.32 -27.09 0.30
C THR A 312 -0.93 -26.65 -0.48
N TRP A 313 -0.91 -26.82 -1.79
CA TRP A 313 -2.06 -26.56 -2.67
C TRP A 313 -3.30 -27.38 -2.28
N GLU A 314 -3.12 -28.58 -1.78
CA GLU A 314 -4.21 -29.48 -1.35
C GLU A 314 -4.99 -28.93 -0.14
N ASP A 315 -4.32 -28.12 0.70
CA ASP A 315 -4.95 -27.50 1.86
C ASP A 315 -6.01 -26.45 1.46
N LEU A 316 -5.93 -25.91 0.28
CA LEU A 316 -6.93 -24.94 -0.22
C LEU A 316 -8.35 -25.55 -0.26
N LYS A 317 -8.47 -26.85 -0.42
CA LYS A 317 -9.75 -27.55 -0.43
C LYS A 317 -10.48 -27.38 0.89
N TRP A 318 -9.84 -27.68 2.03
CA TRP A 318 -10.49 -27.56 3.33
C TRP A 318 -10.68 -26.08 3.72
N ILE A 319 -9.73 -25.18 3.37
CA ILE A 319 -9.87 -23.74 3.63
C ILE A 319 -11.09 -23.17 2.88
N SER A 320 -11.24 -23.54 1.61
CA SER A 320 -12.38 -23.11 0.80
C SER A 320 -13.70 -23.62 1.35
N GLN A 321 -13.75 -24.86 1.83
CA GLN A 321 -14.94 -25.46 2.45
C GLN A 321 -15.35 -24.74 3.74
N GLU A 322 -14.39 -24.42 4.61
CA GLU A 322 -14.64 -23.69 5.86
C GLU A 322 -15.09 -22.25 5.61
N TRP A 323 -14.41 -21.56 4.69
CA TRP A 323 -14.70 -20.16 4.38
C TRP A 323 -16.03 -20.02 3.63
N ASN A 324 -16.23 -20.85 2.60
CA ASN A 324 -17.42 -20.83 1.74
C ASN A 324 -17.77 -19.43 1.19
N GLY A 325 -16.78 -18.73 0.65
CA GLY A 325 -16.86 -17.40 0.09
C GLY A 325 -15.65 -17.11 -0.82
N PRO A 326 -15.49 -15.88 -1.32
CA PRO A 326 -14.37 -15.53 -2.18
C PRO A 326 -13.03 -15.77 -1.48
N LEU A 327 -12.16 -16.57 -2.14
CA LEU A 327 -10.82 -16.94 -1.68
C LEU A 327 -9.76 -16.37 -2.62
N VAL A 328 -8.74 -15.72 -2.06
CA VAL A 328 -7.62 -15.12 -2.78
C VAL A 328 -6.30 -15.68 -2.24
N LEU A 329 -5.35 -15.98 -3.11
CA LEU A 329 -3.98 -16.32 -2.70
C LEU A 329 -3.10 -15.08 -2.74
N LYS A 330 -2.56 -14.69 -1.57
CA LYS A 330 -1.65 -13.55 -1.46
C LYS A 330 -0.21 -14.02 -1.42
N GLY A 331 0.62 -13.48 -2.34
CA GLY A 331 2.05 -13.77 -2.37
C GLY A 331 2.47 -14.61 -3.57
N ILE A 332 1.68 -14.63 -4.63
CA ILE A 332 2.02 -15.29 -5.88
C ILE A 332 3.12 -14.50 -6.61
N GLN A 333 4.16 -15.21 -7.07
CA GLN A 333 5.38 -14.60 -7.64
C GLN A 333 5.86 -15.31 -8.92
N SER A 334 5.11 -16.28 -9.46
CA SER A 334 5.45 -16.99 -10.70
C SER A 334 4.22 -17.28 -11.54
N VAL A 335 4.41 -17.40 -12.86
CA VAL A 335 3.33 -17.78 -13.81
C VAL A 335 2.86 -19.22 -13.56
N GLU A 336 3.77 -20.10 -13.13
CA GLU A 336 3.48 -21.49 -12.79
C GLU A 336 2.45 -21.56 -11.64
N ASP A 337 2.64 -20.78 -10.58
CA ASP A 337 1.71 -20.72 -9.46
C ASP A 337 0.38 -20.08 -9.83
N VAL A 338 0.36 -19.15 -10.78
CA VAL A 338 -0.91 -18.61 -11.33
C VAL A 338 -1.71 -19.71 -12.04
N LYS A 339 -1.05 -20.59 -12.79
CA LYS A 339 -1.72 -21.73 -13.43
C LYS A 339 -2.32 -22.68 -12.39
N LEU A 340 -1.58 -22.96 -11.33
CA LEU A 340 -2.07 -23.79 -10.21
C LEU A 340 -3.25 -23.09 -9.50
N ALA A 341 -3.18 -21.79 -9.25
CA ALA A 341 -4.28 -21.03 -8.66
C ALA A 341 -5.58 -21.14 -9.49
N VAL A 342 -5.48 -21.06 -10.81
CA VAL A 342 -6.62 -21.30 -11.72
C VAL A 342 -7.15 -22.72 -11.60
N GLN A 343 -6.26 -23.75 -11.54
CA GLN A 343 -6.65 -25.15 -11.41
C GLN A 343 -7.36 -25.44 -10.07
N HIS A 344 -6.95 -24.78 -9.01
CA HIS A 344 -7.56 -24.90 -7.68
C HIS A 344 -8.83 -24.05 -7.48
N GLY A 345 -9.25 -23.28 -8.49
CA GLY A 345 -10.54 -22.59 -8.52
C GLY A 345 -10.68 -21.43 -7.54
N VAL A 346 -9.57 -20.78 -7.14
CA VAL A 346 -9.63 -19.56 -6.32
C VAL A 346 -10.18 -18.39 -7.14
N GLN A 347 -10.82 -17.42 -6.49
CA GLN A 347 -11.45 -16.30 -7.18
C GLN A 347 -10.48 -15.18 -7.54
N GLY A 348 -9.31 -15.16 -6.90
CA GLY A 348 -8.29 -14.16 -7.21
C GLY A 348 -6.92 -14.50 -6.67
N ILE A 349 -5.94 -13.73 -7.13
CA ILE A 349 -4.55 -13.78 -6.66
C ILE A 349 -4.06 -12.37 -6.39
N LEU A 350 -3.22 -12.22 -5.38
CA LEU A 350 -2.45 -10.99 -5.14
C LEU A 350 -0.97 -11.28 -5.43
N LEU A 351 -0.48 -10.69 -6.51
CA LEU A 351 0.94 -10.68 -6.85
C LEU A 351 1.66 -9.81 -5.83
N SER A 352 2.55 -10.43 -5.08
CA SER A 352 3.20 -9.80 -3.94
C SER A 352 4.49 -10.53 -3.58
N ASN A 353 5.56 -9.79 -3.34
CA ASN A 353 6.76 -10.27 -2.67
C ASN A 353 6.82 -9.77 -1.21
N HIS A 354 5.62 -9.52 -0.61
CA HIS A 354 5.47 -9.03 0.77
C HIS A 354 6.10 -7.64 0.98
N GLY A 355 6.09 -6.79 -0.03
CA GLY A 355 6.74 -5.49 0.02
C GLY A 355 8.27 -5.56 0.15
N GLY A 356 8.89 -6.63 -0.36
CA GLY A 356 10.33 -6.89 -0.28
C GLY A 356 10.80 -7.39 1.09
N ARG A 357 9.91 -8.00 1.89
CA ARG A 357 10.18 -8.38 3.27
C ARG A 357 10.47 -9.88 3.46
N GLN A 358 10.36 -10.70 2.41
CA GLN A 358 10.53 -12.16 2.45
C GLN A 358 11.83 -12.58 1.75
N ILE A 359 11.83 -12.95 0.48
CA ILE A 359 13.03 -13.33 -0.27
C ILE A 359 13.82 -12.08 -0.64
N HIS A 360 15.14 -12.10 -0.43
CA HIS A 360 16.02 -10.96 -0.69
C HIS A 360 16.03 -10.51 -2.15
N SER A 361 16.00 -11.42 -3.09
CA SER A 361 16.13 -11.16 -4.54
C SER A 361 14.90 -11.65 -5.32
N ALA A 362 13.70 -11.62 -4.72
CA ALA A 362 12.48 -11.89 -5.44
C ALA A 362 12.22 -10.80 -6.48
N PRO A 363 11.59 -11.14 -7.63
CA PRO A 363 11.17 -10.14 -8.61
C PRO A 363 10.16 -9.17 -7.99
N SER A 364 10.02 -7.99 -8.59
CA SER A 364 8.92 -7.10 -8.22
C SER A 364 7.58 -7.71 -8.62
N SER A 365 6.52 -7.34 -7.90
CA SER A 365 5.17 -7.80 -8.27
C SER A 365 4.73 -7.28 -9.63
N LEU A 366 5.25 -6.12 -10.07
CA LEU A 366 5.06 -5.58 -11.40
C LEU A 366 5.69 -6.47 -12.47
N MET A 367 6.91 -6.99 -12.23
CA MET A 367 7.57 -7.94 -13.13
C MET A 367 6.74 -9.21 -13.29
N THR A 368 6.23 -9.77 -12.19
CA THR A 368 5.35 -10.94 -12.23
C THR A 368 4.06 -10.66 -13.00
N LEU A 369 3.45 -9.46 -12.85
CA LEU A 369 2.28 -9.07 -13.62
C LEU A 369 2.57 -9.03 -15.13
N LEU A 370 3.73 -8.49 -15.51
CA LEU A 370 4.16 -8.41 -16.89
C LEU A 370 4.41 -9.82 -17.48
N GLU A 371 5.01 -10.72 -16.72
CA GLU A 371 5.20 -12.13 -17.11
C GLU A 371 3.87 -12.84 -17.36
N ILE A 372 2.88 -12.67 -16.47
CA ILE A 372 1.53 -13.22 -16.67
C ILE A 372 0.91 -12.65 -17.94
N ARG A 373 1.00 -11.34 -18.13
CA ARG A 373 0.46 -10.69 -19.33
C ARG A 373 1.04 -11.25 -20.61
N LYS A 374 2.30 -11.65 -20.60
CA LYS A 374 3.02 -12.20 -21.75
C LYS A 374 2.82 -13.70 -21.92
N TYR A 375 2.88 -14.49 -20.85
CA TYR A 375 2.99 -15.95 -20.93
C TYR A 375 1.73 -16.71 -20.52
N TYR A 376 0.77 -16.03 -19.88
CA TYR A 376 -0.51 -16.63 -19.50
C TYR A 376 -1.63 -15.58 -19.42
N PRO A 377 -1.89 -14.83 -20.51
CA PRO A 377 -2.89 -13.74 -20.49
C PRO A 377 -4.31 -14.22 -20.16
N GLU A 378 -4.64 -15.49 -20.40
CA GLU A 378 -5.95 -16.08 -20.09
C GLU A 378 -6.25 -16.11 -18.59
N ALA A 379 -5.25 -15.89 -17.74
CA ALA A 379 -5.46 -15.76 -16.28
C ALA A 379 -6.39 -14.60 -15.96
N PHE A 380 -6.30 -13.49 -16.70
CA PHE A 380 -7.13 -12.30 -16.45
C PHE A 380 -8.63 -12.51 -16.72
N ASP A 381 -8.99 -13.54 -17.49
CA ASP A 381 -10.38 -13.93 -17.74
C ASP A 381 -10.91 -14.92 -16.67
N LYS A 382 -10.00 -15.58 -15.93
CA LYS A 382 -10.31 -16.66 -14.98
C LYS A 382 -10.22 -16.24 -13.53
N LEU A 383 -9.40 -15.24 -13.22
CA LEU A 383 -9.10 -14.76 -11.87
C LEU A 383 -9.19 -13.24 -11.81
N GLN A 384 -9.54 -12.70 -10.67
CA GLN A 384 -9.19 -11.32 -10.37
C GLN A 384 -7.71 -11.25 -9.97
N VAL A 385 -6.92 -10.49 -10.72
CA VAL A 385 -5.50 -10.32 -10.48
C VAL A 385 -5.28 -9.00 -9.76
N PHE A 386 -4.73 -9.07 -8.56
CA PHE A 386 -4.35 -7.92 -7.75
C PHE A 386 -2.84 -7.80 -7.68
N VAL A 387 -2.33 -6.61 -7.41
CA VAL A 387 -0.89 -6.33 -7.30
C VAL A 387 -0.64 -5.43 -6.10
N ASP A 388 0.38 -5.70 -5.31
CA ASP A 388 0.91 -4.77 -4.32
C ASP A 388 2.44 -4.66 -4.42
N GLY A 389 3.03 -3.73 -3.70
CA GLY A 389 4.48 -3.52 -3.66
C GLY A 389 4.95 -2.33 -4.50
N GLY A 390 5.52 -1.34 -3.83
CA GLY A 390 6.20 -0.21 -4.44
C GLY A 390 5.32 0.96 -4.87
N LEU A 391 4.02 0.79 -5.04
CA LEU A 391 3.13 1.86 -5.49
C LEU A 391 3.18 3.08 -4.58
N ARG A 392 3.31 4.26 -5.17
CA ARG A 392 3.42 5.54 -4.46
C ARG A 392 2.48 6.61 -4.98
N ASP A 393 1.98 6.50 -6.21
CA ASP A 393 1.11 7.49 -6.83
C ASP A 393 0.00 6.86 -7.69
N GLY A 394 -0.92 7.69 -8.16
CA GLY A 394 -2.03 7.27 -9.02
C GLY A 394 -1.59 6.79 -10.40
N ALA A 395 -0.43 7.22 -10.88
CA ALA A 395 0.12 6.75 -12.15
C ALA A 395 0.54 5.27 -12.05
N ASP A 396 1.15 4.86 -10.94
CA ASP A 396 1.51 3.44 -10.70
C ASP A 396 0.25 2.56 -10.68
N VAL A 397 -0.84 3.04 -10.06
CA VAL A 397 -2.14 2.35 -10.10
C VAL A 397 -2.57 2.08 -11.53
N LEU A 398 -2.55 3.09 -12.38
CA LEU A 398 -3.02 2.97 -13.77
C LEU A 398 -2.10 2.12 -14.65
N LYS A 399 -0.77 2.12 -14.39
CA LYS A 399 0.16 1.21 -15.08
C LYS A 399 -0.20 -0.25 -14.82
N ALA A 400 -0.49 -0.61 -13.56
CA ALA A 400 -0.94 -1.96 -13.21
C ALA A 400 -2.26 -2.33 -13.91
N LEU A 401 -3.23 -1.42 -13.92
CA LEU A 401 -4.53 -1.66 -14.57
C LEU A 401 -4.38 -1.79 -16.10
N CYS A 402 -3.50 -1.04 -16.73
CA CYS A 402 -3.19 -1.20 -18.15
C CYS A 402 -2.65 -2.61 -18.47
N LEU A 403 -1.90 -3.22 -17.54
CA LEU A 403 -1.40 -4.58 -17.65
C LEU A 403 -2.45 -5.66 -17.33
N GLY A 404 -3.65 -5.28 -16.88
CA GLY A 404 -4.75 -6.19 -16.62
C GLY A 404 -5.04 -6.45 -15.15
N ALA A 405 -4.34 -5.79 -14.23
CA ALA A 405 -4.69 -5.88 -12.81
C ALA A 405 -6.14 -5.40 -12.57
N THR A 406 -6.87 -6.10 -11.71
CA THR A 406 -8.22 -5.70 -11.28
C THR A 406 -8.16 -4.46 -10.40
N ALA A 407 -7.29 -4.49 -9.41
CA ALA A 407 -7.03 -3.39 -8.48
C ALA A 407 -5.64 -3.57 -7.85
N VAL A 408 -5.17 -2.54 -7.15
CA VAL A 408 -3.84 -2.56 -6.50
C VAL A 408 -3.93 -2.35 -5.00
N GLY A 409 -3.06 -3.04 -4.27
CA GLY A 409 -2.92 -2.90 -2.83
C GLY A 409 -1.85 -1.86 -2.46
N VAL A 410 -2.17 -0.96 -1.54
CA VAL A 410 -1.24 0.05 -1.03
C VAL A 410 -1.04 -0.18 0.46
N GLY A 411 0.20 -0.40 0.88
CA GLY A 411 0.55 -0.69 2.29
C GLY A 411 1.19 0.51 2.99
N ARG A 412 2.51 0.66 2.87
CA ARG A 412 3.30 1.66 3.60
C ARG A 412 2.74 3.09 3.58
N PRO A 413 2.24 3.64 2.46
CA PRO A 413 1.62 4.97 2.46
C PRO A 413 0.51 5.10 3.51
N TYR A 414 -0.38 4.10 3.63
CA TYR A 414 -1.43 4.09 4.63
C TYR A 414 -0.94 3.86 6.06
N TYR A 415 0.12 3.05 6.23
CA TYR A 415 0.77 2.91 7.54
C TYR A 415 1.31 4.25 8.04
N TYR A 416 2.01 4.97 7.17
CA TYR A 416 2.59 6.27 7.51
C TYR A 416 1.51 7.35 7.71
N ALA A 417 0.47 7.34 6.90
CA ALA A 417 -0.65 8.26 7.03
C ALA A 417 -1.41 8.06 8.36
N LEU A 418 -1.65 6.79 8.73
CA LEU A 418 -2.22 6.44 10.04
C LEU A 418 -1.32 6.90 11.18
N ALA A 419 -0.02 6.62 11.11
CA ALA A 419 0.95 6.99 12.12
C ALA A 419 0.99 8.51 12.36
N ALA A 420 0.96 9.30 11.28
CA ALA A 420 1.10 10.74 11.35
C ALA A 420 -0.20 11.47 11.75
N TYR A 421 -1.38 11.00 11.27
CA TYR A 421 -2.63 11.77 11.38
C TYR A 421 -3.87 10.90 11.65
N GLY A 422 -3.72 9.66 12.05
CA GLY A 422 -4.85 8.78 12.35
C GLY A 422 -5.80 8.61 11.16
N ALA A 423 -7.10 8.58 11.42
CA ALA A 423 -8.12 8.38 10.38
C ALA A 423 -8.14 9.50 9.32
N GLU A 424 -7.83 10.73 9.71
CA GLU A 424 -7.78 11.87 8.78
C GLU A 424 -6.60 11.74 7.80
N GLY A 425 -5.45 11.24 8.27
CA GLY A 425 -4.31 10.90 7.40
C GLY A 425 -4.67 9.83 6.38
N VAL A 426 -5.35 8.77 6.81
CA VAL A 426 -5.84 7.69 5.92
C VAL A 426 -6.78 8.25 4.85
N ALA A 427 -7.74 9.09 5.25
CA ALA A 427 -8.66 9.74 4.32
C ALA A 427 -7.92 10.64 3.33
N ARG A 428 -6.98 11.47 3.80
CA ARG A 428 -6.19 12.35 2.93
C ARG A 428 -5.28 11.58 1.97
N CYS A 429 -4.64 10.51 2.41
CA CYS A 429 -3.85 9.63 1.55
C CYS A 429 -4.71 9.06 0.40
N THR A 430 -5.96 8.69 0.72
CA THR A 430 -6.92 8.23 -0.29
C THR A 430 -7.28 9.33 -1.29
N ASP A 431 -7.51 10.57 -0.81
CA ASP A 431 -7.81 11.70 -1.69
C ASP A 431 -6.67 12.01 -2.66
N ILE A 432 -5.42 11.97 -2.18
CA ILE A 432 -4.24 12.19 -3.01
C ILE A 432 -4.18 11.14 -4.13
N LEU A 433 -4.25 9.86 -3.80
CA LEU A 433 -4.21 8.79 -4.79
C LEU A 433 -5.38 8.87 -5.78
N ALA A 434 -6.58 9.21 -5.30
CA ALA A 434 -7.77 9.36 -6.15
C ALA A 434 -7.64 10.52 -7.13
N GLU A 435 -7.14 11.67 -6.67
CA GLU A 435 -6.86 12.84 -7.50
C GLU A 435 -5.83 12.51 -8.59
N GLU A 436 -4.72 11.85 -8.22
CA GLU A 436 -3.67 11.46 -9.16
C GLU A 436 -4.16 10.45 -10.21
N VAL A 437 -5.00 9.47 -9.81
CA VAL A 437 -5.67 8.54 -10.72
C VAL A 437 -6.54 9.30 -11.71
N GLU A 438 -7.40 10.20 -11.23
CA GLU A 438 -8.32 10.97 -12.07
C GLU A 438 -7.57 11.87 -13.05
N ILE A 439 -6.55 12.61 -12.59
CA ILE A 439 -5.71 13.48 -13.43
C ILE A 439 -5.04 12.66 -14.53
N THR A 440 -4.44 11.52 -14.16
CA THR A 440 -3.73 10.68 -15.12
C THR A 440 -4.68 10.06 -16.15
N MET A 441 -5.87 9.59 -15.73
CA MET A 441 -6.91 9.11 -16.65
C MET A 441 -7.31 10.19 -17.67
N LYS A 442 -7.55 11.43 -17.22
CA LYS A 442 -7.85 12.57 -18.10
C LYS A 442 -6.74 12.80 -19.12
N MET A 443 -5.48 12.78 -18.69
CA MET A 443 -4.32 12.94 -19.57
C MET A 443 -4.12 11.77 -20.53
N LEU A 444 -4.54 10.56 -20.16
CA LEU A 444 -4.56 9.38 -21.05
C LEU A 444 -5.71 9.39 -22.04
N GLY A 445 -6.69 10.29 -21.87
CA GLY A 445 -7.87 10.39 -22.72
C GLY A 445 -8.88 9.27 -22.50
N VAL A 446 -9.01 8.77 -21.25
CA VAL A 446 -9.98 7.74 -20.82
C VAL A 446 -10.90 8.26 -19.75
N THR A 447 -12.14 7.75 -19.71
CA THR A 447 -13.20 8.19 -18.79
C THR A 447 -13.65 7.08 -17.84
N SER A 448 -13.26 5.85 -18.09
CA SER A 448 -13.52 4.69 -17.23
C SER A 448 -12.31 3.74 -17.21
N LEU A 449 -12.19 2.96 -16.15
CA LEU A 449 -11.11 1.99 -15.98
C LEU A 449 -11.13 0.88 -17.04
N ASP A 450 -12.30 0.55 -17.58
CA ASP A 450 -12.45 -0.48 -18.61
C ASP A 450 -11.90 -0.07 -19.99
N GLN A 451 -11.54 1.19 -20.16
CA GLN A 451 -10.88 1.69 -21.36
C GLN A 451 -9.35 1.53 -21.33
N LEU A 452 -8.79 1.20 -20.16
CA LEU A 452 -7.36 0.99 -20.01
C LEU A 452 -6.90 -0.26 -20.78
N ARG A 453 -5.78 -0.13 -21.49
CA ARG A 453 -5.24 -1.19 -22.35
C ARG A 453 -3.71 -1.20 -22.29
N PRO A 454 -3.06 -2.35 -22.51
CA PRO A 454 -1.59 -2.45 -22.55
C PRO A 454 -0.93 -1.50 -23.55
N GLU A 455 -1.60 -1.19 -24.66
CA GLU A 455 -1.08 -0.29 -25.69
C GLU A 455 -0.95 1.17 -25.22
N MET A 456 -1.53 1.52 -24.06
CA MET A 456 -1.44 2.85 -23.45
C MET A 456 -0.15 3.04 -22.64
N ILE A 457 0.67 1.99 -22.53
CA ILE A 457 1.95 2.02 -21.84
C ILE A 457 3.07 1.45 -22.72
N ASN A 458 4.31 1.80 -22.40
CA ASN A 458 5.51 1.23 -22.97
C ASN A 458 6.28 0.50 -21.88
N THR A 459 6.39 -0.82 -22.01
CA THR A 459 7.03 -1.74 -21.04
C THR A 459 8.40 -2.22 -21.50
N SER A 460 8.89 -1.79 -22.69
CA SER A 460 10.09 -2.34 -23.33
C SER A 460 11.34 -2.33 -22.44
N ARG A 461 11.49 -1.33 -21.56
CA ARG A 461 12.63 -1.27 -20.63
C ARG A 461 12.57 -2.40 -19.60
N LEU A 462 11.39 -2.66 -19.03
CA LEU A 462 11.17 -3.70 -18.04
C LEU A 462 11.22 -5.10 -18.66
N GLU A 463 10.72 -5.26 -19.89
CA GLU A 463 10.71 -6.54 -20.62
C GLU A 463 12.13 -7.08 -20.89
N ASN A 464 13.14 -6.23 -20.98
CA ASN A 464 14.52 -6.67 -21.17
C ASN A 464 15.07 -7.47 -19.97
N GLU A 465 14.54 -7.21 -18.77
CA GLU A 465 14.95 -7.86 -17.52
C GLU A 465 14.03 -9.03 -17.13
N MET A 466 12.96 -9.25 -17.89
CA MET A 466 11.96 -10.25 -17.59
C MET A 466 12.52 -11.67 -17.77
N TRP A 467 12.15 -12.58 -16.86
CA TRP A 467 12.40 -14.00 -17.01
C TRP A 467 11.78 -14.53 -18.30
N ARG A 468 12.50 -15.40 -19.00
CA ARG A 468 12.06 -16.03 -20.25
C ARG A 468 12.06 -17.54 -20.09
N PRO A 469 10.94 -18.23 -20.36
CA PRO A 469 10.87 -19.67 -20.32
C PRO A 469 11.78 -20.32 -21.37
N ALA A 470 12.24 -21.56 -21.13
CA ALA A 470 13.22 -22.23 -21.97
C ALA A 470 12.78 -22.41 -23.43
N PHE A 471 11.48 -22.53 -23.71
CA PHE A 471 10.95 -22.66 -25.07
C PHE A 471 11.07 -21.39 -25.92
N GLU A 472 11.17 -20.21 -25.31
CA GLU A 472 11.46 -18.97 -26.04
C GLU A 472 12.95 -18.81 -26.37
N LYS A 473 13.83 -19.39 -25.54
CA LYS A 473 15.29 -19.36 -25.81
C LYS A 473 15.70 -20.10 -27.06
N SER A 474 14.87 -21.04 -27.54
CA SER A 474 15.13 -21.81 -28.77
C SER A 474 14.72 -21.09 -30.06
N LYS A 475 14.10 -19.89 -29.99
CA LYS A 475 13.65 -19.09 -31.13
C LYS A 475 14.53 -17.87 -31.41
N LEU A 476 15.57 -17.64 -30.59
CA LEU A 476 16.60 -16.63 -30.77
C LEU A 476 17.88 -17.27 -31.32
#